data_0658127c86f6eeb52670763cb2fccc9b
#
_entry.id   0658127c86f6eeb52670763cb2fccc9b
#
_cell.length_a   1.000
_cell.length_b   1.000
_cell.length_c   1.000
_cell.angle_alpha   90.00
_cell.angle_beta   90.00
_cell.angle_gamma   90.00
#
_symmetry.space_group_name_H-M   'P 1'
#
loop_
_entity.id
_entity.type
_entity.pdbx_description
1 polymer ?
#
loop_
_entity_poly.entity_id
_entity_poly.type
_entity_poly.pdbx_seq_one_letter_code
_entity_poly.pdbx_strand_id
1 'polypeptide(L)' 'MADAEGALVEAAKRYLKERYGEDTVTMTVTANGVDGGDGVLAVDCTVRYAGATSDWSKTFTFAGGKVASMSARMR' A
#
# COMPACT_ATOMS: atom_id res chain seq x y z
N MET A 1 -8.71 9.46 15.58
CA MET A 1 -8.18 8.09 15.74
C MET A 1 -7.81 7.55 14.38
N ALA A 2 -6.62 7.00 14.23
CA ALA A 2 -6.19 6.45 12.94
C ALA A 2 -7.03 5.23 12.58
N ASP A 3 -7.24 5.04 11.28
CA ASP A 3 -7.96 3.87 10.77
C ASP A 3 -7.20 2.59 11.06
N ALA A 4 -7.92 1.48 11.13
CA ALA A 4 -7.33 0.17 11.38
C ALA A 4 -6.36 -0.19 10.26
N GLU A 5 -5.12 -0.50 10.61
CA GLU A 5 -4.07 -0.81 9.64
C GLU A 5 -4.43 -1.99 8.74
N GLY A 6 -5.08 -3.02 9.31
CA GLY A 6 -5.45 -4.20 8.54
C GLY A 6 -6.31 -3.88 7.33
N ALA A 7 -7.31 -3.02 7.51
CA ALA A 7 -8.18 -2.61 6.40
C ALA A 7 -7.42 -1.79 5.37
N LEU A 8 -6.52 -0.90 5.81
CA LEU A 8 -5.72 -0.08 4.91
C LEU A 8 -4.73 -0.94 4.11
N VAL A 9 -4.09 -1.91 4.77
CA VAL A 9 -3.17 -2.84 4.11
C VAL A 9 -3.90 -3.65 3.04
N GLU A 10 -5.10 -4.15 3.36
CA GLU A 10 -5.88 -4.91 2.37
C GLU A 10 -6.28 -4.04 1.17
N ALA A 11 -6.66 -2.79 1.41
CA ALA A 11 -6.98 -1.86 0.32
C ALA A 11 -5.74 -1.58 -0.54
N ALA A 12 -4.58 -1.41 0.08
CA ALA A 12 -3.32 -1.18 -0.62
C ALA A 12 -2.94 -2.38 -1.49
N LYS A 13 -3.04 -3.61 -0.93
CA LYS A 13 -2.75 -4.84 -1.66
C LYS A 13 -3.67 -4.99 -2.87
N ARG A 14 -4.95 -4.71 -2.69
CA ARG A 14 -5.94 -4.80 -3.77
C ARG A 14 -5.63 -3.79 -4.87
N TYR A 15 -5.27 -2.57 -4.49
CA TYR A 15 -4.89 -1.53 -5.45
C TYR A 15 -3.68 -1.98 -6.30
N LEU A 16 -2.64 -2.54 -5.66
CA LEU A 16 -1.46 -3.02 -6.38
C LEU A 16 -1.81 -4.15 -7.35
N LYS A 17 -2.68 -5.07 -6.94
CA LYS A 17 -3.09 -6.19 -7.79
C LYS A 17 -3.92 -5.72 -8.97
N GLU A 18 -4.90 -4.88 -8.74
CA GLU A 18 -5.81 -4.42 -9.79
C GLU A 18 -5.15 -3.46 -10.77
N ARG A 19 -4.25 -2.60 -10.27
CA ARG A 19 -3.65 -1.55 -11.08
C ARG A 19 -2.38 -1.99 -11.80
N TYR A 20 -1.57 -2.81 -11.14
CA TYR A 20 -0.25 -3.18 -11.65
C TYR A 20 -0.05 -4.68 -11.83
N GLY A 21 -1.00 -5.50 -11.40
CA GLY A 21 -0.85 -6.95 -11.41
C GLY A 21 0.17 -7.48 -10.41
N GLU A 22 0.50 -6.70 -9.38
CA GLU A 22 1.48 -7.08 -8.38
C GLU A 22 0.84 -7.90 -7.26
N ASP A 23 1.43 -9.04 -6.96
CA ASP A 23 1.05 -9.87 -5.81
C ASP A 23 1.93 -9.48 -4.63
N THR A 24 1.32 -9.07 -3.53
CA THR A 24 2.05 -8.69 -2.32
C THR A 24 2.52 -9.93 -1.58
N VAL A 25 3.83 -10.09 -1.44
CA VAL A 25 4.44 -11.16 -0.64
C VAL A 25 4.50 -10.75 0.82
N THR A 26 5.03 -9.55 1.10
CA THR A 26 5.06 -8.98 2.45
C THR A 26 4.72 -7.50 2.38
N MET A 27 4.11 -6.97 3.45
CA MET A 27 3.85 -5.55 3.57
C MET A 27 3.93 -5.15 5.04
N THR A 28 4.83 -4.21 5.34
CA THR A 28 5.02 -3.69 6.68
C THR A 28 4.73 -2.20 6.67
N VAL A 29 3.79 -1.78 7.51
CA VAL A 29 3.46 -0.35 7.64
C VAL A 29 4.57 0.36 8.40
N THR A 30 5.15 1.39 7.81
CA THR A 30 6.19 2.20 8.44
C THR A 30 5.63 3.51 9.00
N ALA A 31 4.53 4.01 8.44
CA ALA A 31 3.84 5.18 8.97
C ALA A 31 2.37 5.13 8.56
N ASN A 32 1.47 5.39 9.51
CA ASN A 32 0.04 5.43 9.26
C ASN A 32 -0.50 6.80 9.65
N GLY A 33 -0.72 7.67 8.66
CA GLY A 33 -1.34 8.97 8.84
C GLY A 33 -2.77 9.03 8.31
N VAL A 34 -3.42 7.88 8.13
CA VAL A 34 -4.80 7.82 7.62
C VAL A 34 -5.77 7.92 8.79
N ASP A 35 -6.72 8.86 8.69
CA ASP A 35 -7.75 9.09 9.69
C ASP A 35 -9.05 9.43 8.97
N GLY A 36 -10.12 8.73 9.34
CA GLY A 36 -11.43 8.91 8.69
C GLY A 36 -11.41 8.60 7.20
N GLY A 37 -10.54 7.71 6.76
CA GLY A 37 -10.40 7.33 5.36
C GLY A 37 -9.51 8.25 4.52
N ASP A 38 -8.94 9.31 5.11
CA ASP A 38 -8.12 10.29 4.40
C ASP A 38 -6.73 10.37 5.02
N GLY A 39 -5.71 10.45 4.20
CA GLY A 39 -4.33 10.60 4.66
C GLY A 39 -3.35 9.72 3.89
N VAL A 40 -2.19 9.50 4.49
CA VAL A 40 -1.08 8.84 3.83
C VAL A 40 -0.65 7.61 4.64
N LEU A 41 -0.48 6.48 3.97
CA LEU A 41 0.04 5.24 4.52
C LEU A 41 1.35 4.92 3.83
N ALA A 42 2.43 4.84 4.61
CA ALA A 42 3.75 4.46 4.10
C ALA A 42 4.04 3.01 4.48
N VAL A 43 4.53 2.24 3.52
CA VAL A 43 4.84 0.82 3.73
C VAL A 43 6.17 0.44 3.07
N ASP A 44 6.81 -0.58 3.64
CA ASP A 44 7.85 -1.34 2.95
C ASP A 44 7.24 -2.67 2.53
N CYS A 45 7.40 -3.05 1.29
CA CYS A 45 6.78 -4.28 0.79
C CYS A 45 7.67 -5.00 -0.20
N THR A 46 7.43 -6.30 -0.31
CA THR A 46 7.97 -7.16 -1.36
C THR A 46 6.81 -7.60 -2.21
N VAL A 47 6.91 -7.42 -3.52
CA VAL A 47 5.88 -7.82 -4.47
C VAL A 47 6.44 -8.80 -5.48
N ARG A 48 5.56 -9.62 -6.05
CA ARG A 48 5.87 -10.51 -7.15
C ARG A 48 5.10 -10.07 -8.39
N TYR A 49 5.84 -9.93 -9.48
CA TYR A 49 5.25 -9.59 -10.77
C TYR A 49 5.96 -10.38 -11.85
N ALA A 50 5.19 -11.07 -12.70
CA ALA A 50 5.73 -11.86 -13.82
C ALA A 50 6.81 -12.87 -13.36
N GLY A 51 6.62 -13.49 -12.19
CA GLY A 51 7.52 -14.49 -11.64
C GLY A 51 8.77 -13.95 -10.95
N ALA A 52 8.93 -12.63 -10.89
CA ALA A 52 10.07 -11.99 -10.22
C ALA A 52 9.60 -11.21 -9.00
N THR A 53 10.41 -11.23 -7.92
CA THR A 53 10.13 -10.45 -6.73
C THR A 53 11.01 -9.20 -6.69
N SER A 54 10.47 -8.13 -6.10
CA SER A 54 11.20 -6.89 -5.89
C SER A 54 10.75 -6.22 -4.60
N ASP A 55 11.67 -5.44 -4.01
CA ASP A 55 11.44 -4.75 -2.74
C ASP A 55 11.22 -3.27 -3.00
N TRP A 56 10.19 -2.72 -2.36
CA TRP A 56 9.77 -1.33 -2.58
C TRP A 56 9.46 -0.63 -1.26
N SER A 57 9.64 0.69 -1.26
CA SER A 57 8.99 1.57 -0.30
C SER A 57 7.87 2.30 -1.04
N LYS A 58 6.64 2.10 -0.60
CA LYS A 58 5.46 2.66 -1.27
C LYS A 58 4.70 3.56 -0.32
N THR A 59 4.14 4.64 -0.86
CA THR A 59 3.32 5.58 -0.11
C THR A 59 1.98 5.69 -0.79
N PHE A 60 0.92 5.35 -0.06
CA PHE A 60 -0.46 5.38 -0.56
C PHE A 60 -1.18 6.58 0.01
N THR A 61 -1.76 7.39 -0.87
CA THR A 61 -2.66 8.48 -0.45
C THR A 61 -4.07 7.96 -0.50
N PHE A 62 -4.75 8.01 0.65
CA PHE A 62 -6.14 7.58 0.77
C PHE A 62 -7.08 8.78 0.74
N ALA A 63 -8.23 8.58 0.12
CA ALA A 63 -9.34 9.53 0.13
C ALA A 63 -10.64 8.73 0.17
N GLY A 64 -11.49 9.01 1.15
CA GLY A 64 -12.76 8.30 1.32
C GLY A 64 -12.60 6.80 1.54
N GLY A 65 -11.52 6.37 2.18
CA GLY A 65 -11.22 4.96 2.46
C GLY A 65 -10.64 4.19 1.29
N LYS A 66 -10.33 4.86 0.19
CA LYS A 66 -9.78 4.24 -1.01
C LYS A 66 -8.44 4.85 -1.37
N VAL A 67 -7.57 4.07 -2.02
CA VAL A 67 -6.31 4.59 -2.53
C VAL A 67 -6.61 5.53 -3.71
N ALA A 68 -6.25 6.81 -3.55
CA ALA A 68 -6.41 7.82 -4.58
C ALA A 68 -5.16 7.91 -5.45
N SER A 69 -3.98 7.73 -4.87
CA SER A 69 -2.71 7.76 -5.59
C SER A 69 -1.66 6.98 -4.81
N MET A 70 -0.57 6.65 -5.49
CA MET A 70 0.54 5.92 -4.88
C MET A 70 1.85 6.38 -5.51
N SER A 71 2.86 6.53 -4.68
CA SER A 71 4.23 6.69 -5.14
C SER A 71 5.07 5.51 -4.66
N ALA A 72 6.09 5.14 -5.43
CA ALA A 72 6.90 3.98 -5.11
C ALA A 72 8.36 4.28 -5.41
N ARG A 73 9.22 3.71 -4.56
CA ARG A 73 10.67 3.78 -4.75
C ARG A 73 11.24 2.39 -4.49
N MET A 74 12.00 1.86 -5.45
CA MET A 74 12.66 0.58 -5.29
C MET A 74 13.75 0.67 -4.23
N ARG A 75 13.78 -0.29 -3.34
CA ARG A 75 14.80 -0.38 -2.30
C ARG A 75 16.05 -1.08 -2.77
#